data_5215eec45328c9df0d5a94add59eefe6
#
_entry.id   5215eec45328c9df0d5a94add59eefe6
#
_cell.length_a   1.000
_cell.length_b   1.000
_cell.length_c   1.000
_cell.angle_alpha   90.00
_cell.angle_beta   90.00
_cell.angle_gamma   90.00
#
_symmetry.space_group_name_H-M   'P 1'
#
loop_
_entity.id
_entity.type
_entity.pdbx_description
1 polymer ?
#
loop_
_entity_poly.entity_id
_entity_poly.type
_entity_poly.pdbx_seq_one_letter_code
_entity_poly.pdbx_strand_id
1 'polypeptide(L)'
;MKFIEVENNKYELINNYKDGFDLNEFTSHYTDFFSDYDYIVGDIAYGRLRLKGFYEETNKKAKNINNYKYLDKYLTDNCAVDCKYFVLKRVTGK
;
A
#
# COMPACT_ATOMS: atom_id res chain seq x y z
N MET A 1 -7.34 13.02 -8.44
CA MET A 1 -7.20 11.98 -7.41
C MET A 1 -8.00 10.77 -7.78
N LYS A 2 -7.49 9.61 -7.44
CA LYS A 2 -8.17 8.37 -7.79
C LYS A 2 -8.55 7.62 -6.53
N PHE A 3 -9.81 7.23 -6.44
CA PHE A 3 -10.31 6.44 -5.32
C PHE A 3 -10.71 5.07 -5.82
N ILE A 4 -10.50 4.05 -5.00
CA ILE A 4 -10.95 2.71 -5.30
C ILE A 4 -11.69 2.16 -4.10
N GLU A 5 -12.51 1.18 -4.33
CA GLU A 5 -13.26 0.54 -3.26
C GLU A 5 -13.10 -0.97 -3.39
N VAL A 6 -12.77 -1.63 -2.29
CA VAL A 6 -12.62 -3.07 -2.28
C VAL A 6 -13.14 -3.59 -0.94
N GLU A 7 -14.03 -4.56 -1.01
CA GLU A 7 -14.61 -5.20 0.17
C GLU A 7 -15.10 -4.18 1.20
N ASN A 8 -15.82 -3.17 0.72
CA ASN A 8 -16.43 -2.12 1.54
C ASN A 8 -15.43 -1.15 2.16
N ASN A 9 -14.18 -1.20 1.76
CA ASN A 9 -13.18 -0.25 2.20
C ASN A 9 -12.80 0.65 1.04
N LYS A 10 -12.63 1.93 1.33
CA LYS A 10 -12.29 2.91 0.31
C LYS A 10 -10.86 3.39 0.50
N TYR A 11 -10.14 3.47 -0.59
CA TYR A 11 -8.75 3.91 -0.58
C TYR A 11 -8.52 4.99 -1.61
N GLU A 12 -7.56 5.85 -1.32
CA GLU A 12 -7.11 6.86 -2.27
C GLU A 12 -5.72 6.47 -2.79
N LEU A 13 -5.56 6.43 -4.10
CA LEU A 13 -4.27 6.14 -4.71
C LEU A 13 -3.44 7.41 -4.68
N ILE A 14 -2.52 7.51 -3.72
CA ILE A 14 -1.76 8.73 -3.53
C ILE A 14 -0.41 8.71 -4.24
N ASN A 15 0.06 7.55 -4.66
CA ASN A 15 1.29 7.44 -5.42
C ASN A 15 1.19 6.23 -6.33
N ASN A 16 1.60 6.40 -7.58
CA ASN A 16 1.52 5.33 -8.56
C ASN A 16 2.75 5.38 -9.44
N TYR A 17 3.87 4.94 -8.90
CA TYR A 17 5.16 5.05 -9.55
C TYR A 17 5.25 4.08 -10.73
N LYS A 18 5.54 4.63 -11.89
CA LYS A 18 5.64 3.88 -13.14
C LYS A 18 4.36 3.12 -13.49
N ASP A 19 3.24 3.66 -13.02
CA ASP A 19 1.93 3.09 -13.34
C ASP A 19 1.84 1.63 -12.88
N GLY A 20 2.33 1.37 -11.67
CA GLY A 20 2.33 0.02 -11.15
C GLY A 20 1.01 -0.49 -10.64
N PHE A 21 0.04 0.38 -10.46
CA PHE A 21 -1.23 -0.04 -9.90
C PHE A 21 -2.12 -0.71 -10.95
N ASP A 22 -2.64 -1.87 -10.63
CA ASP A 22 -3.59 -2.60 -11.47
C ASP A 22 -4.71 -3.05 -10.55
N LEU A 23 -5.91 -2.60 -10.81
CA LEU A 23 -7.05 -2.87 -9.92
C LEU A 23 -7.33 -4.36 -9.81
N ASN A 24 -7.30 -5.08 -10.91
CA ASN A 24 -7.60 -6.52 -10.87
C ASN A 24 -6.55 -7.27 -10.07
N GLU A 25 -5.29 -6.93 -10.26
CA GLU A 25 -4.20 -7.56 -9.53
C GLU A 25 -4.31 -7.24 -8.04
N PHE A 26 -4.57 -5.96 -7.72
CA PHE A 26 -4.70 -5.56 -6.34
C PHE A 26 -5.84 -6.30 -5.65
N THR A 27 -7.03 -6.35 -6.28
CA THR A 27 -8.17 -6.99 -5.64
C THR A 27 -7.95 -8.48 -5.47
N SER A 28 -7.21 -9.11 -6.37
CA SER A 28 -6.95 -10.53 -6.24
C SER A 28 -6.00 -10.87 -5.09
N HIS A 29 -5.19 -9.88 -4.67
CA HIS A 29 -4.28 -10.07 -3.54
C HIS A 29 -4.82 -9.50 -2.24
N TYR A 30 -5.86 -8.68 -2.31
CA TYR A 30 -6.39 -8.02 -1.13
C TYR A 30 -7.13 -9.02 -0.24
N THR A 31 -6.89 -8.93 1.06
CA THR A 31 -7.66 -9.71 2.04
C THR A 31 -8.04 -8.78 3.18
N ASP A 32 -8.96 -9.24 4.00
CA ASP A 32 -9.41 -8.47 5.15
C ASP A 32 -8.28 -8.13 6.12
N PHE A 33 -7.19 -8.89 6.05
CA PHE A 33 -6.01 -8.60 6.85
C PHE A 33 -5.55 -7.15 6.66
N PHE A 34 -5.67 -6.61 5.45
CA PHE A 34 -5.18 -5.26 5.17
C PHE A 34 -6.13 -4.16 5.60
N SER A 35 -7.36 -4.50 5.97
CA SER A 35 -8.35 -3.48 6.29
C SER A 35 -8.01 -2.69 7.55
N ASP A 36 -7.16 -3.23 8.42
CA ASP A 36 -6.78 -2.57 9.66
C ASP A 36 -5.66 -1.54 9.48
N TYR A 37 -4.99 -1.56 8.35
CA TYR A 37 -3.85 -0.67 8.13
C TYR A 37 -4.29 0.67 7.56
N ASP A 38 -3.53 1.72 7.88
CA ASP A 38 -3.82 3.06 7.37
C ASP A 38 -3.37 3.22 5.92
N TYR A 39 -2.34 2.48 5.52
CA TYR A 39 -1.81 2.53 4.16
C TYR A 39 -1.56 1.12 3.65
N ILE A 40 -1.69 0.94 2.35
CA ILE A 40 -1.29 -0.30 1.71
C ILE A 40 -0.31 0.07 0.61
N VAL A 41 0.88 -0.53 0.66
CA VAL A 41 1.89 -0.30 -0.37
C VAL A 41 2.02 -1.57 -1.18
N GLY A 42 1.93 -1.44 -2.50
CA GLY A 42 2.13 -2.55 -3.39
C GLY A 42 3.39 -2.33 -4.20
N ASP A 43 4.23 -3.34 -4.32
CA ASP A 43 5.37 -3.25 -5.20
C ASP A 43 5.40 -4.48 -6.10
N ILE A 44 6.00 -4.33 -7.27
CA ILE A 44 6.08 -5.41 -8.21
C ILE A 44 7.53 -5.81 -8.36
N ALA A 45 7.85 -6.99 -7.85
CA ALA A 45 9.20 -7.51 -7.89
C ALA A 45 9.18 -8.84 -8.61
N TYR A 46 10.05 -8.98 -9.60
CA TYR A 46 10.17 -10.23 -10.38
C TYR A 46 8.82 -10.64 -10.97
N GLY A 47 8.06 -9.65 -11.44
CA GLY A 47 6.77 -9.90 -12.06
C GLY A 47 5.64 -10.26 -11.11
N ARG A 48 5.85 -10.09 -9.81
CA ARG A 48 4.85 -10.43 -8.81
C ARG A 48 4.48 -9.25 -7.96
N LEU A 49 3.20 -9.08 -7.72
CA LEU A 49 2.71 -8.04 -6.82
C LEU A 49 2.83 -8.51 -5.38
N ARG A 50 3.38 -7.63 -4.54
CA ARG A 50 3.43 -7.86 -3.10
C ARG A 50 2.75 -6.69 -2.40
N LEU A 51 1.94 -6.98 -1.40
CA LEU A 51 1.26 -5.95 -0.64
C LEU A 51 1.79 -5.92 0.78
N LYS A 52 1.90 -4.71 1.34
CA LYS A 52 2.32 -4.56 2.72
C LYS A 52 1.51 -3.44 3.36
N GLY A 53 1.03 -3.68 4.57
CA GLY A 53 0.28 -2.68 5.32
C GLY A 53 1.19 -1.81 6.17
N PHE A 54 0.86 -0.55 6.26
CA PHE A 54 1.58 0.40 7.11
C PHE A 54 0.60 1.18 7.96
N TYR A 55 1.03 1.59 9.14
CA TYR A 55 0.24 2.44 10.03
C TYR A 55 0.80 3.85 10.01
N GLU A 56 -0.10 4.82 10.20
CA GLU A 56 0.31 6.21 10.43
C GLU A 56 1.29 6.24 11.61
N GLU A 57 2.27 7.13 11.55
CA GLU A 57 3.27 7.15 12.62
C GLU A 57 2.64 7.45 13.99
N THR A 58 1.49 8.10 14.02
CA THR A 58 0.80 8.39 15.27
C THR A 58 -0.10 7.27 15.75
N ASN A 59 -0.24 6.21 14.98
CA ASN A 59 -1.08 5.08 15.35
C ASN A 59 -0.36 4.24 16.40
N LYS A 60 -1.07 3.89 17.48
CA LYS A 60 -0.48 3.11 18.55
C LYS A 60 0.04 1.75 18.10
N LYS A 61 -0.50 1.24 16.99
CA LYS A 61 -0.08 -0.06 16.47
C LYS A 61 1.19 0.02 15.63
N ALA A 62 1.67 1.23 15.32
CA ALA A 62 2.84 1.39 14.46
C ALA A 62 4.10 0.89 15.16
N LYS A 63 4.88 0.12 14.43
CA LYS A 63 6.17 -0.39 14.88
C LYS A 63 7.19 -0.13 13.79
N ASN A 64 8.47 -0.38 14.06
CA ASN A 64 9.50 -0.07 13.08
C ASN A 64 9.24 -0.70 11.73
N ILE A 65 8.67 -1.91 11.69
CA ILE A 65 8.50 -2.62 10.43
C ILE A 65 7.26 -2.17 9.65
N ASN A 66 6.33 -1.46 10.30
CA ASN A 66 5.10 -1.06 9.61
C ASN A 66 4.71 0.38 9.85
N ASN A 67 5.65 1.22 10.25
CA ASN A 67 5.40 2.64 10.44
C ASN A 67 5.60 3.35 9.11
N TYR A 68 4.59 4.08 8.65
CA TYR A 68 4.61 4.73 7.35
C TYR A 68 5.78 5.69 7.18
N LYS A 69 6.28 6.27 8.27
CA LYS A 69 7.40 7.19 8.14
C LYS A 69 8.67 6.51 7.63
N TYR A 70 8.72 5.19 7.66
CA TYR A 70 9.87 4.45 7.15
C TYR A 70 9.61 3.85 5.76
N LEU A 71 8.59 4.35 5.05
CA LEU A 71 8.26 3.82 3.75
C LEU A 71 9.43 3.89 2.76
N ASP A 72 10.13 5.03 2.75
CA ASP A 72 11.24 5.19 1.82
C ASP A 72 12.31 4.12 2.06
N LYS A 73 12.59 3.83 3.33
CA LYS A 73 13.56 2.80 3.65
C LYS A 73 13.07 1.42 3.20
N TYR A 74 11.78 1.15 3.41
CA TYR A 74 11.22 -0.11 2.97
C TYR A 74 11.37 -0.28 1.46
N LEU A 75 11.07 0.76 0.70
CA LEU A 75 11.18 0.67 -0.75
C LEU A 75 12.63 0.52 -1.20
N THR A 76 13.54 1.22 -0.53
CA THR A 76 14.96 1.09 -0.86
C THR A 76 15.46 -0.32 -0.61
N ASP A 77 15.05 -0.92 0.51
CA ASP A 77 15.55 -2.22 0.91
C ASP A 77 14.89 -3.39 0.17
N ASN A 78 13.64 -3.24 -0.22
CA ASN A 78 12.84 -4.38 -0.71
C ASN A 78 12.39 -4.27 -2.15
N CYS A 79 12.45 -3.09 -2.73
CA CYS A 79 12.03 -2.88 -4.11
C CYS A 79 13.30 -2.69 -4.94
N ALA A 80 13.40 -3.39 -6.04
CA ALA A 80 14.56 -3.23 -6.90
C ALA A 80 14.61 -1.80 -7.43
N VAL A 81 15.79 -1.38 -7.89
CA VAL A 81 15.93 -0.07 -8.51
C VAL A 81 14.92 0.03 -9.65
N ASP A 82 14.14 1.10 -9.65
CA ASP A 82 13.12 1.35 -10.67
C ASP A 82 11.96 0.36 -10.67
N CYS A 83 11.76 -0.37 -9.59
CA CYS A 83 10.59 -1.23 -9.57
C CYS A 83 9.32 -0.39 -9.49
N LYS A 84 8.25 -0.94 -10.03
CA LYS A 84 6.97 -0.26 -9.97
C LYS A 84 6.37 -0.40 -8.58
N TYR A 85 5.72 0.65 -8.09
CA TYR A 85 5.01 0.55 -6.82
C TYR A 85 3.86 1.54 -6.78
N PHE A 86 2.97 1.32 -5.82
CA PHE A 86 1.89 2.26 -5.58
C PHE A 86 1.61 2.34 -4.09
N VAL A 87 0.98 3.43 -3.68
CA VAL A 87 0.61 3.64 -2.29
C VAL A 87 -0.86 3.99 -2.22
N LEU A 88 -1.59 3.27 -1.40
CA LEU A 88 -3.00 3.53 -1.16
C LEU A 88 -3.17 3.98 0.28
N LYS A 89 -3.93 5.05 0.49
CA LYS A 89 -4.25 5.54 1.82
C LYS A 89 -5.71 5.21 2.11
N ARG A 90 -5.97 4.59 3.25
CA ARG A 90 -7.36 4.26 3.60
C ARG A 90 -8.13 5.52 3.90
N VAL A 91 -9.30 5.63 3.29
CA VAL A 91 -10.19 6.77 3.53
C VAL A 91 -11.12 6.34 4.65
N THR A 92 -10.95 6.95 5.83
CA THR A 92 -11.80 6.61 6.94
C THR A 92 -12.95 7.55 6.88
N GLY A 93 -13.76 7.46 6.23
CA GLY A 93 -14.66 8.39 6.15
C GLY A 93 -15.74 8.42 6.90
N LYS A 94 -16.26 8.97 7.11
CA LYS A 94 -17.32 9.09 7.69
C LYS A 94 -17.85 10.25 7.38
#